data_82ce6526e8397fdc8e88f284e68eb152
#
_entry.id   82ce6526e8397fdc8e88f284e68eb152
#
_cell.length_a   1.000
_cell.length_b   1.000
_cell.length_c   1.000
_cell.angle_alpha   90.00
_cell.angle_beta   90.00
_cell.angle_gamma   90.00
#
_symmetry.space_group_name_H-M   'P 1'
#
loop_
_entity.id
_entity.type
_entity.pdbx_description
1 polymer ?
#
loop_
_entity_poly.entity_id
_entity_poly.type
_entity_poly.pdbx_seq_one_letter_code
_entity_poly.pdbx_strand_id
1 'polypeptide(L)' 'MADAECPECAGAVKLKEGAEQGEIMSCPDCGARLEIVSVNPPKVQPAPKVEEDWGE' A
#
# COMPACT_ATOMS: atom_id res chain seq x y z
N MET A 1 -4.20 -16.00 -0.81
CA MET A 1 -4.26 -14.83 -1.25
C MET A 1 -4.58 -13.87 -0.28
N ALA A 2 -3.85 -12.86 -0.08
CA ALA A 2 -4.04 -11.85 0.91
C ALA A 2 -4.55 -10.60 0.26
N ASP A 3 -5.68 -10.15 0.70
CA ASP A 3 -6.27 -8.94 0.15
C ASP A 3 -6.41 -7.93 1.26
N ALA A 4 -5.98 -6.72 1.01
CA ALA A 4 -6.14 -5.63 1.94
C ALA A 4 -7.19 -4.67 1.40
N GLU A 5 -7.60 -3.72 2.20
CA GLU A 5 -8.60 -2.78 1.77
C GLU A 5 -7.95 -1.44 1.53
N CYS A 6 -8.15 -0.88 0.37
CA CYS A 6 -7.59 0.40 0.03
C CYS A 6 -8.29 1.49 0.84
N PRO A 7 -7.55 2.34 1.53
CA PRO A 7 -8.18 3.39 2.31
C PRO A 7 -8.71 4.54 1.47
N GLU A 8 -8.34 4.56 0.18
CA GLU A 8 -8.81 5.63 -0.66
C GLU A 8 -10.10 5.26 -1.38
N CYS A 9 -10.11 4.15 -2.05
CA CYS A 9 -11.31 3.77 -2.80
C CYS A 9 -12.04 2.60 -2.14
N ALA A 10 -11.51 2.08 -1.06
CA ALA A 10 -12.12 0.98 -0.35
C ALA A 10 -12.21 -0.28 -1.20
N GLY A 11 -11.43 -0.36 -2.22
CA GLY A 11 -11.43 -1.56 -3.05
C GLY A 11 -10.47 -2.59 -2.52
N ALA A 12 -10.55 -3.78 -3.02
CA ALA A 12 -9.67 -4.84 -2.59
C ALA A 12 -8.31 -4.68 -3.25
N VAL A 13 -7.27 -4.74 -2.46
CA VAL A 13 -5.93 -4.60 -2.95
C VAL A 13 -5.24 -5.92 -2.71
N LYS A 14 -4.77 -6.56 -3.77
CA LYS A 14 -4.13 -7.84 -3.63
C LYS A 14 -2.66 -7.67 -3.39
N LEU A 15 -2.17 -8.27 -2.34
CA LEU A 15 -0.75 -8.24 -2.05
C LEU A 15 -0.08 -9.33 -2.85
N LYS A 16 1.06 -9.02 -3.43
CA LYS A 16 1.73 -10.01 -4.24
C LYS A 16 2.36 -11.05 -3.37
N GLU A 17 2.68 -12.17 -3.97
CA GLU A 17 3.32 -13.20 -3.24
C GLU A 17 4.65 -12.72 -2.79
N GLY A 18 5.06 -12.95 -1.60
CA GLY A 18 6.32 -12.48 -1.11
C GLY A 18 6.30 -11.05 -0.64
N ALA A 19 5.13 -10.41 -0.61
CA ALA A 19 5.06 -9.05 -0.12
C ALA A 19 5.48 -9.01 1.35
N GLU A 20 6.12 -7.93 1.71
CA GLU A 20 6.62 -7.80 3.06
C GLU A 20 6.12 -6.54 3.70
N GLN A 21 6.13 -6.55 5.03
CA GLN A 21 5.71 -5.39 5.76
C GLN A 21 6.65 -4.25 5.46
N GLY A 22 6.13 -3.08 5.24
CA GLY A 22 6.91 -1.92 4.89
C GLY A 22 7.08 -1.70 3.41
N GLU A 23 6.56 -2.60 2.60
CA GLU A 23 6.72 -2.46 1.17
C GLU A 23 5.71 -1.49 0.61
N ILE A 24 6.08 -0.73 -0.39
CA ILE A 24 5.20 0.25 -0.99
C ILE A 24 4.58 -0.34 -2.24
N MET A 25 3.30 -0.14 -2.40
CA MET A 25 2.60 -0.60 -3.58
C MET A 25 1.56 0.44 -3.97
N SER A 26 0.95 0.28 -5.10
CA SER A 26 -0.09 1.21 -5.50
C SER A 26 -1.38 0.45 -5.75
N CYS A 27 -2.46 1.12 -5.46
CA CYS A 27 -3.77 0.54 -5.67
C CYS A 27 -4.07 0.48 -7.16
N PRO A 28 -4.49 -0.66 -7.67
CA PRO A 28 -4.78 -0.76 -9.09
C PRO A 28 -6.06 -0.05 -9.49
N ASP A 29 -6.92 0.27 -8.52
CA ASP A 29 -8.15 0.95 -8.84
C ASP A 29 -8.00 2.44 -8.85
N CYS A 30 -7.52 3.03 -7.81
CA CYS A 30 -7.43 4.49 -7.73
C CYS A 30 -6.00 4.98 -7.90
N GLY A 31 -5.05 4.09 -7.91
CA GLY A 31 -3.66 4.51 -8.12
C GLY A 31 -3.02 5.11 -6.91
N ALA A 32 -3.63 4.99 -5.75
CA ALA A 32 -3.06 5.59 -4.56
C ALA A 32 -1.86 4.78 -4.09
N ARG A 33 -0.87 5.48 -3.57
CA ARG A 33 0.31 4.78 -3.08
C ARG A 33 0.03 4.27 -1.68
N LEU A 34 0.29 3.03 -1.45
CA LEU A 34 -0.02 2.39 -0.18
C LEU A 34 1.20 1.73 0.38
N GLU A 35 1.22 1.61 1.69
CA GLU A 35 2.32 0.95 2.37
C GLU A 35 1.76 -0.25 3.10
N ILE A 36 2.41 -1.39 2.98
CA ILE A 36 1.95 -2.59 3.65
C ILE A 36 2.36 -2.52 5.10
N VAL A 37 1.39 -2.46 5.99
CA VAL A 37 1.69 -2.40 7.42
C VAL A 37 1.64 -3.79 8.02
N SER A 38 1.03 -4.73 7.34
CA SER A 38 0.97 -6.09 7.85
C SER A 38 0.63 -7.01 6.70
N VAL A 39 1.16 -8.20 6.72
CA VAL A 39 0.83 -9.15 5.67
C VAL A 39 -0.04 -10.28 6.19
N ASN A 40 -0.14 -10.42 7.49
CA ASN A 40 -0.97 -11.48 8.04
C ASN A 40 -1.53 -11.05 9.38
N PRO A 41 -2.70 -10.45 9.39
CA PRO A 41 -3.60 -10.24 8.26
C PRO A 41 -3.12 -9.12 7.35
N PRO A 42 -3.55 -9.12 6.11
CA PRO A 42 -3.08 -8.11 5.16
C PRO A 42 -3.69 -6.76 5.46
N LYS A 43 -2.86 -5.77 5.65
CA LYS A 43 -3.31 -4.43 5.91
C LYS A 43 -2.40 -3.45 5.24
N VAL A 44 -2.97 -2.39 4.71
CA VAL A 44 -2.19 -1.34 4.06
C VAL A 44 -2.69 0.00 4.56
N GLN A 45 -1.87 1.01 4.41
CA GLN A 45 -2.25 2.37 4.79
C GLN A 45 -1.75 3.29 3.71
N PRO A 46 -2.25 4.51 3.64
CA PRO A 46 -1.77 5.44 2.63
C PRO A 46 -0.32 5.76 2.92
N ALA A 47 0.52 5.56 1.93
CA ALA A 47 1.94 5.81 2.12
C ALA A 47 2.18 7.28 2.33
N PRO A 48 3.09 7.65 3.16
CA PRO A 48 3.36 9.07 3.38
C PRO A 48 3.95 9.64 2.13
N LYS A 49 3.55 10.95 1.84
CA LYS A 49 4.02 11.55 0.70
C LYS A 49 5.39 11.93 0.90
N VAL A 50 6.27 11.44 0.26
CA VAL A 50 7.55 11.81 0.43
C VAL A 50 7.88 12.97 -0.22
N GLU A 51 8.09 13.93 0.22
CA GLU A 51 8.33 15.06 -0.39
C GLU A 51 9.56 15.21 -0.81
N GLU A 52 10.26 14.79 -0.92
CA GLU A 52 11.43 14.84 -1.32
C GLU A 52 11.91 15.97 -1.67
N ASP A 53 11.93 16.66 -1.58
CA ASP A 53 12.31 17.76 -1.93
C ASP A 53 13.53 17.92 -1.63
N TRP A 54 14.12 17.45 -1.55
CA TRP A 54 15.21 17.54 -1.25
C TRP A 54 15.90 18.37 -1.75
N GLY A 55 15.84 18.93 -1.80
CA GLY A 55 16.50 19.65 -2.07
C GLY A 55 17.46 19.77 -2.11
N GLU A 56 17.67 19.75 -2.06
CA GLU A 56 18.45 19.89 -2.12
C GLU A 56 18.84 20.05 -2.16
#